data_6d8919696336181aad7ccc139f642ab3
#
_entry.id   6d8919696336181aad7ccc139f642ab3
#
_cell.length_a   1.000
_cell.length_b   1.000
_cell.length_c   1.000
_cell.angle_alpha   90.00
_cell.angle_beta   90.00
_cell.angle_gamma   90.00
#
_symmetry.space_group_name_H-M   'P 1'
#
loop_
_entity.id
_entity.type
_entity.pdbx_description
1 polymer ?
#
loop_
_entity_poly.entity_id
_entity_poly.type
_entity_poly.pdbx_seq_one_letter_code
_entity_poly.pdbx_strand_id
1 'polypeptide(L)'
;PNTVWGWIFTFVVIDFVFYWYHRAQHRVRFMWCAHVVHHSSEHMNLGTALRQSPTGPFTRALFYWPLPLLGFHPLLVASAGAVATIYGFWTHTEVVRKLWGPLEWLLVTPSHHRAHHGSNPEYVDRNYGNVFIVWDRLFGTFEPEVAPVRYGLLTNINTYNPLRIAFSEWVRLFKDSFQVRSLRQLGQLWFRPPRS
;
A
#
# COMPACT_ATOMS: atom_id res chain seq x y z
N PRO A 1 -12.34 -23.34 -9.97
CA PRO A 1 -13.77 -23.50 -9.74
C PRO A 1 -14.50 -22.27 -10.28
N ASN A 2 -15.29 -22.49 -11.34
CA ASN A 2 -16.05 -21.43 -12.03
C ASN A 2 -17.39 -21.18 -11.31
N THR A 3 -17.35 -21.07 -10.00
CA THR A 3 -18.53 -20.84 -9.17
C THR A 3 -18.47 -19.45 -8.53
N VAL A 4 -19.62 -18.85 -8.23
CA VAL A 4 -19.72 -17.58 -7.53
C VAL A 4 -18.97 -17.64 -6.19
N TRP A 5 -19.09 -18.73 -5.46
CA TRP A 5 -18.38 -18.93 -4.19
C TRP A 5 -16.86 -19.01 -4.36
N GLY A 6 -16.38 -19.66 -5.44
CA GLY A 6 -14.95 -19.69 -5.77
C GLY A 6 -14.41 -18.28 -6.08
N TRP A 7 -15.22 -17.47 -6.77
CA TRP A 7 -14.84 -16.08 -7.03
C TRP A 7 -14.82 -15.24 -5.75
N ILE A 8 -15.86 -15.32 -4.91
CA ILE A 8 -15.93 -14.60 -3.62
C ILE A 8 -14.74 -14.99 -2.73
N PHE A 9 -14.47 -16.29 -2.59
CA PHE A 9 -13.34 -16.78 -1.81
C PHE A 9 -12.01 -16.24 -2.33
N THR A 10 -11.80 -16.31 -3.67
CA THR A 10 -10.59 -15.76 -4.28
C THR A 10 -10.46 -14.26 -4.02
N PHE A 11 -11.56 -13.52 -4.12
CA PHE A 11 -11.56 -12.07 -3.85
C PHE A 11 -11.15 -11.74 -2.41
N VAL A 12 -11.69 -12.47 -1.43
CA VAL A 12 -11.32 -12.29 -0.01
C VAL A 12 -9.84 -12.63 0.22
N VAL A 13 -9.35 -13.72 -0.41
CA VAL A 13 -7.92 -14.09 -0.33
C VAL A 13 -7.03 -13.03 -0.98
N ILE A 14 -7.41 -12.48 -2.13
CA ILE A 14 -6.68 -11.42 -2.82
C ILE A 14 -6.59 -10.17 -1.94
N ASP A 15 -7.68 -9.78 -1.28
CA ASP A 15 -7.70 -8.61 -0.40
C ASP A 15 -6.87 -8.84 0.87
N PHE A 16 -6.90 -10.05 1.43
CA PHE A 16 -6.03 -10.46 2.53
C PHE A 16 -4.54 -10.41 2.14
N VAL A 17 -4.18 -10.94 0.97
CA VAL A 17 -2.82 -10.87 0.43
C VAL A 17 -2.40 -9.43 0.18
N PHE A 18 -3.31 -8.58 -0.30
CA PHE A 18 -3.05 -7.16 -0.47
C PHE A 18 -2.70 -6.48 0.85
N TYR A 19 -3.44 -6.74 1.93
CA TYR A 19 -3.14 -6.21 3.25
C TYR A 19 -1.68 -6.49 3.66
N TRP A 20 -1.21 -7.73 3.53
CA TRP A 20 0.17 -8.11 3.87
C TRP A 20 1.20 -7.51 2.91
N TYR A 21 0.89 -7.47 1.63
CA TYR A 21 1.72 -6.80 0.63
C TYR A 21 1.88 -5.31 0.95
N HIS A 22 0.78 -4.61 1.22
CA HIS A 22 0.76 -3.19 1.51
C HIS A 22 1.48 -2.87 2.85
N ARG A 23 1.21 -3.68 3.88
CA ARG A 23 1.93 -3.59 5.15
C ARG A 23 3.43 -3.82 4.96
N ALA A 24 3.85 -4.78 4.14
CA ALA A 24 5.25 -5.01 3.82
C ALA A 24 5.87 -3.82 3.08
N GLN A 25 5.13 -3.16 2.17
CA GLN A 25 5.59 -1.96 1.49
C GLN A 25 5.94 -0.82 2.46
N HIS A 26 5.24 -0.72 3.58
CA HIS A 26 5.52 0.27 4.62
C HIS A 26 6.59 -0.18 5.64
N ARG A 27 6.77 -1.49 5.84
CA ARG A 27 7.62 -2.02 6.91
C ARG A 27 8.95 -2.60 6.41
N VAL A 28 9.13 -2.70 5.10
CA VAL A 28 10.33 -3.26 4.46
C VAL A 28 10.90 -2.26 3.47
N ARG A 29 12.10 -1.79 3.71
CA ARG A 29 12.69 -0.65 2.99
C ARG A 29 12.74 -0.85 1.47
N PHE A 30 13.16 -2.03 0.98
CA PHE A 30 13.20 -2.24 -0.47
C PHE A 30 11.80 -2.23 -1.11
N MET A 31 10.77 -2.64 -0.38
CA MET A 31 9.38 -2.58 -0.85
C MET A 31 8.83 -1.15 -0.80
N TRP A 32 9.23 -0.37 0.20
CA TRP A 32 8.92 1.04 0.28
C TRP A 32 9.47 1.82 -0.91
N CYS A 33 10.63 1.46 -1.46
CA CYS A 33 11.16 2.07 -2.68
C CYS A 33 10.16 2.02 -3.86
N ALA A 34 9.32 1.00 -3.92
CA ALA A 34 8.25 0.90 -4.92
C ALA A 34 6.95 1.60 -4.51
N HIS A 35 6.78 2.00 -3.25
CA HIS A 35 5.54 2.56 -2.73
C HIS A 35 5.64 4.04 -2.34
N VAL A 36 6.81 4.53 -2.01
CA VAL A 36 7.07 5.94 -1.66
C VAL A 36 6.55 6.93 -2.71
N VAL A 37 6.56 6.55 -3.99
CA VAL A 37 6.02 7.33 -5.10
C VAL A 37 4.55 7.68 -4.87
N HIS A 38 3.77 6.70 -4.42
CA HIS A 38 2.36 6.83 -4.14
C HIS A 38 2.10 7.79 -2.98
N HIS A 39 2.84 7.67 -1.89
CA HIS A 39 2.74 8.53 -0.70
C HIS A 39 3.39 9.91 -0.86
N SER A 40 4.19 10.14 -1.91
CA SER A 40 4.89 11.42 -2.11
C SER A 40 4.00 12.56 -2.60
N SER A 41 2.70 12.35 -2.79
CA SER A 41 1.74 13.42 -3.12
C SER A 41 1.38 14.22 -1.87
N GLU A 42 1.49 15.54 -1.96
CA GLU A 42 1.04 16.46 -0.90
C GLU A 42 -0.46 16.82 -1.04
N HIS A 43 -1.16 16.14 -1.95
CA HIS A 43 -2.59 16.32 -2.19
C HIS A 43 -3.27 14.95 -2.28
N MET A 44 -4.52 14.87 -1.82
CA MET A 44 -5.34 13.67 -1.89
C MET A 44 -6.42 13.83 -2.95
N ASN A 45 -6.24 13.14 -4.08
CA ASN A 45 -7.20 13.15 -5.19
C ASN A 45 -7.01 11.90 -6.07
N LEU A 46 -7.89 11.69 -7.05
CA LEU A 46 -7.81 10.54 -7.95
C LEU A 46 -6.49 10.44 -8.74
N GLY A 47 -5.80 11.56 -8.95
CA GLY A 47 -4.46 11.56 -9.53
C GLY A 47 -3.41 10.91 -8.62
N THR A 48 -3.60 10.98 -7.31
CA THR A 48 -2.76 10.27 -6.34
C THR A 48 -2.88 8.75 -6.49
N ALA A 49 -4.08 8.24 -6.76
CA ALA A 49 -4.30 6.82 -7.04
C ALA A 49 -3.50 6.32 -8.26
N LEU A 50 -3.35 7.17 -9.28
CA LEU A 50 -2.60 6.86 -10.50
C LEU A 50 -1.09 7.03 -10.33
N ARG A 51 -0.64 7.62 -9.23
CA ARG A 51 0.78 7.85 -8.95
C ARG A 51 1.44 6.57 -8.46
N GLN A 52 1.84 5.73 -9.41
CA GLN A 52 2.41 4.41 -9.16
C GLN A 52 3.87 4.33 -9.60
N SER A 53 4.66 3.53 -8.88
CA SER A 53 6.05 3.29 -9.24
C SER A 53 6.17 2.28 -10.38
N PRO A 54 7.10 2.47 -11.34
CA PRO A 54 7.40 1.48 -12.37
C PRO A 54 7.96 0.17 -11.79
N THR A 55 8.45 0.18 -10.56
CA THR A 55 8.95 -1.02 -9.85
C THR A 55 7.87 -1.74 -9.04
N GLY A 56 6.68 -1.16 -8.90
CA GLY A 56 5.54 -1.75 -8.17
C GLY A 56 5.14 -3.15 -8.64
N PRO A 57 5.04 -3.43 -9.96
CA PRO A 57 4.70 -4.75 -10.46
C PRO A 57 5.64 -5.87 -9.97
N PHE A 58 6.94 -5.60 -9.84
CA PHE A 58 7.91 -6.59 -9.36
C PHE A 58 7.71 -6.94 -7.89
N THR A 59 7.50 -5.95 -7.03
CA THR A 59 7.24 -6.19 -5.60
C THR A 59 5.88 -6.86 -5.40
N ARG A 60 4.87 -6.50 -6.19
CA ARG A 60 3.55 -7.13 -6.17
C ARG A 60 3.61 -8.60 -6.56
N ALA A 61 4.41 -8.95 -7.56
CA ALA A 61 4.59 -10.33 -8.01
C ALA A 61 5.02 -11.25 -6.86
N LEU A 62 5.87 -10.81 -5.93
CA LEU A 62 6.33 -11.61 -4.80
C LEU A 62 5.19 -12.17 -3.92
N PHE A 63 4.06 -11.46 -3.86
CA PHE A 63 2.91 -11.84 -3.04
C PHE A 63 1.83 -12.58 -3.83
N TYR A 64 1.69 -12.29 -5.13
CA TYR A 64 0.59 -12.82 -5.93
C TYR A 64 0.96 -14.08 -6.72
N TRP A 65 2.23 -14.27 -7.10
CA TRP A 65 2.71 -15.47 -7.79
C TRP A 65 2.51 -16.78 -7.03
N PRO A 66 2.56 -16.82 -5.69
CA PRO A 66 2.27 -18.06 -4.97
C PRO A 66 0.82 -18.54 -5.12
N LEU A 67 -0.13 -17.66 -5.40
CA LEU A 67 -1.54 -18.03 -5.46
C LEU A 67 -1.86 -19.06 -6.57
N PRO A 68 -1.42 -18.91 -7.82
CA PRO A 68 -1.56 -19.97 -8.82
C PRO A 68 -0.91 -21.29 -8.41
N LEU A 69 0.23 -21.26 -7.73
CA LEU A 69 0.90 -22.47 -7.23
C LEU A 69 0.09 -23.16 -6.12
N LEU A 70 -0.74 -22.41 -5.38
CA LEU A 70 -1.67 -22.92 -4.39
C LEU A 70 -3.02 -23.37 -4.99
N GLY A 71 -3.16 -23.38 -6.34
CA GLY A 71 -4.33 -23.85 -7.04
C GLY A 71 -5.38 -22.78 -7.36
N PHE A 72 -5.11 -21.50 -7.11
CA PHE A 72 -5.98 -20.42 -7.56
C PHE A 72 -5.85 -20.21 -9.07
N HIS A 73 -6.99 -20.18 -9.77
CA HIS A 73 -6.97 -19.98 -11.22
C HIS A 73 -6.43 -18.59 -11.58
N PRO A 74 -5.42 -18.45 -12.46
CA PRO A 74 -4.77 -17.15 -12.74
C PRO A 74 -5.73 -16.04 -13.19
N LEU A 75 -6.74 -16.38 -13.99
CA LEU A 75 -7.75 -15.41 -14.43
C LEU A 75 -8.65 -14.93 -13.27
N LEU A 76 -8.95 -15.78 -12.27
CA LEU A 76 -9.68 -15.36 -11.08
C LEU A 76 -8.81 -14.42 -10.22
N VAL A 77 -7.54 -14.75 -10.04
CA VAL A 77 -6.59 -13.88 -9.33
C VAL A 77 -6.50 -12.52 -10.03
N ALA A 78 -6.35 -12.51 -11.35
CA ALA A 78 -6.27 -11.28 -12.13
C ALA A 78 -7.57 -10.45 -12.06
N SER A 79 -8.74 -11.08 -12.24
CA SER A 79 -10.04 -10.39 -12.22
C SER A 79 -10.39 -9.86 -10.84
N ALA A 80 -10.18 -10.65 -9.78
CA ALA A 80 -10.37 -10.20 -8.39
C ALA A 80 -9.42 -9.05 -8.04
N GLY A 81 -8.16 -9.14 -8.45
CA GLY A 81 -7.18 -8.07 -8.28
C GLY A 81 -7.54 -6.78 -9.04
N ALA A 82 -8.12 -6.90 -10.24
CA ALA A 82 -8.61 -5.75 -11.00
C ALA A 82 -9.79 -5.06 -10.29
N VAL A 83 -10.78 -5.82 -9.83
CA VAL A 83 -11.92 -5.31 -9.06
C VAL A 83 -11.44 -4.61 -7.78
N ALA A 84 -10.52 -5.22 -7.04
CA ALA A 84 -9.94 -4.62 -5.85
C ALA A 84 -9.17 -3.32 -6.16
N THR A 85 -8.47 -3.26 -7.30
CA THR A 85 -7.76 -2.04 -7.74
C THR A 85 -8.74 -0.91 -8.10
N ILE A 86 -9.84 -1.23 -8.80
CA ILE A 86 -10.90 -0.27 -9.11
C ILE A 86 -11.54 0.24 -7.82
N TYR A 87 -11.77 -0.65 -6.84
CA TYR A 87 -12.26 -0.24 -5.52
C TYR A 87 -11.29 0.74 -4.85
N GLY A 88 -10.01 0.42 -4.76
CA GLY A 88 -9.01 1.29 -4.12
C GLY A 88 -8.83 2.64 -4.81
N PHE A 89 -9.15 2.75 -6.11
CA PHE A 89 -9.04 4.01 -6.85
C PHE A 89 -9.96 5.11 -6.28
N TRP A 90 -11.23 4.81 -6.02
CA TRP A 90 -12.20 5.82 -5.56
C TRP A 90 -11.95 6.29 -4.12
N THR A 91 -11.20 5.53 -3.32
CA THR A 91 -10.90 5.93 -1.93
C THR A 91 -9.96 7.14 -1.83
N HIS A 92 -9.30 7.51 -2.94
CA HIS A 92 -8.38 8.65 -3.01
C HIS A 92 -9.14 9.96 -3.25
N THR A 93 -9.90 10.41 -2.27
CA THR A 93 -10.67 11.66 -2.39
C THR A 93 -10.91 12.33 -1.04
N GLU A 94 -10.97 13.67 -1.06
CA GLU A 94 -11.41 14.49 0.07
C GLU A 94 -12.89 14.88 -0.02
N VAL A 95 -13.54 14.65 -1.18
CA VAL A 95 -14.95 15.01 -1.41
C VAL A 95 -15.88 14.15 -0.56
N VAL A 96 -15.63 12.84 -0.50
CA VAL A 96 -16.38 11.91 0.34
C VAL A 96 -15.75 11.90 1.73
N ARG A 97 -16.47 12.44 2.71
CA ARG A 97 -16.00 12.47 4.09
C ARG A 97 -16.10 11.09 4.75
N LYS A 98 -16.92 10.95 5.75
CA LYS A 98 -17.13 9.69 6.47
C LYS A 98 -18.42 9.05 6.00
N LEU A 99 -18.42 7.75 5.78
CA LEU A 99 -19.61 7.01 5.38
C LEU A 99 -20.42 6.54 6.59
N TRP A 100 -21.52 5.87 6.33
CA TRP A 100 -22.36 5.26 7.36
C TRP A 100 -21.59 4.19 8.17
N GLY A 101 -21.80 4.15 9.49
CA GLY A 101 -21.02 3.37 10.44
C GLY A 101 -20.75 1.90 10.07
N PRO A 102 -21.73 1.09 9.64
CA PRO A 102 -21.48 -0.27 9.19
C PRO A 102 -20.54 -0.39 7.99
N LEU A 103 -20.58 0.56 7.05
CA LEU A 103 -19.62 0.60 5.92
C LEU A 103 -18.22 0.95 6.40
N GLU A 104 -18.09 1.93 7.30
CA GLU A 104 -16.82 2.29 7.95
C GLU A 104 -16.25 1.13 8.80
N TRP A 105 -17.10 0.26 9.32
CA TRP A 105 -16.67 -0.89 10.10
C TRP A 105 -16.11 -2.02 9.22
N LEU A 106 -16.73 -2.25 8.06
CA LEU A 106 -16.42 -3.38 7.18
C LEU A 106 -15.41 -3.02 6.08
N LEU A 107 -15.59 -1.84 5.45
CA LEU A 107 -14.89 -1.47 4.22
C LEU A 107 -13.82 -0.40 4.47
N VAL A 108 -12.78 -0.40 3.66
CA VAL A 108 -11.87 0.74 3.54
C VAL A 108 -12.62 1.87 2.83
N THR A 109 -12.77 2.99 3.50
CA THR A 109 -13.46 4.17 2.97
C THR A 109 -12.44 5.27 2.65
N PRO A 110 -12.84 6.36 1.97
CA PRO A 110 -11.98 7.52 1.80
C PRO A 110 -11.43 8.07 3.11
N SER A 111 -12.20 8.02 4.21
CA SER A 111 -11.75 8.43 5.55
C SER A 111 -10.55 7.59 6.02
N HIS A 112 -10.63 6.26 5.91
CA HIS A 112 -9.55 5.37 6.28
C HIS A 112 -8.31 5.56 5.40
N HIS A 113 -8.53 5.78 4.11
CA HIS A 113 -7.45 5.91 3.15
C HIS A 113 -6.75 7.27 3.22
N ARG A 114 -7.48 8.35 3.59
CA ARG A 114 -6.84 9.63 3.94
C ARG A 114 -5.93 9.49 5.15
N ALA A 115 -6.39 8.86 6.23
CA ALA A 115 -5.54 8.58 7.40
C ALA A 115 -4.31 7.76 6.99
N HIS A 116 -4.45 6.73 6.12
CA HIS A 116 -3.34 5.96 5.60
C HIS A 116 -2.29 6.82 4.87
N HIS A 117 -2.71 7.80 4.07
CA HIS A 117 -1.82 8.74 3.37
C HIS A 117 -1.29 9.87 4.27
N GLY A 118 -1.71 9.91 5.53
CA GLY A 118 -1.31 10.94 6.47
C GLY A 118 0.13 10.82 6.95
N SER A 119 0.86 11.93 6.94
CA SER A 119 2.18 12.06 7.59
C SER A 119 2.09 12.47 9.06
N ASN A 120 0.89 12.58 9.61
CA ASN A 120 0.68 12.81 11.04
C ASN A 120 1.24 11.62 11.85
N PRO A 121 1.86 11.84 13.02
CA PRO A 121 2.44 10.76 13.82
C PRO A 121 1.45 9.61 14.15
N GLU A 122 0.18 9.94 14.38
CA GLU A 122 -0.90 8.99 14.68
C GLU A 122 -1.31 8.14 13.47
N TYR A 123 -1.07 8.61 12.24
CA TYR A 123 -1.49 7.98 10.98
C TYR A 123 -0.39 7.19 10.30
N VAL A 124 0.87 7.42 10.66
CA VAL A 124 1.99 6.69 10.07
C VAL A 124 1.86 5.18 10.35
N ASP A 125 2.01 4.39 9.30
CA ASP A 125 1.95 2.93 9.38
C ASP A 125 0.58 2.38 9.84
N ARG A 126 -0.52 3.00 9.39
CA ARG A 126 -1.91 2.62 9.69
C ARG A 126 -2.72 2.33 8.43
N ASN A 127 -3.80 1.58 8.57
CA ASN A 127 -4.86 1.34 7.58
C ASN A 127 -4.34 0.78 6.24
N TYR A 128 -3.75 -0.41 6.26
CA TYR A 128 -3.17 -1.08 5.08
C TYR A 128 -4.19 -1.79 4.18
N GLY A 129 -5.44 -1.95 4.61
CA GLY A 129 -6.49 -2.62 3.83
C GLY A 129 -6.75 -1.95 2.48
N ASN A 130 -7.28 -2.70 1.52
CA ASN A 130 -7.71 -2.17 0.23
C ASN A 130 -9.24 -2.11 0.12
N VAL A 131 -9.93 -3.24 0.29
CA VAL A 131 -11.39 -3.31 0.27
C VAL A 131 -11.95 -3.46 1.68
N PHE A 132 -11.40 -4.38 2.47
CA PHE A 132 -11.87 -4.66 3.82
C PHE A 132 -10.93 -4.05 4.88
N ILE A 133 -11.46 -3.15 5.71
CA ILE A 133 -10.75 -2.57 6.88
C ILE A 133 -10.67 -3.60 8.04
N VAL A 134 -11.36 -4.70 7.91
CA VAL A 134 -11.40 -5.79 8.90
C VAL A 134 -9.99 -6.32 9.20
N TRP A 135 -9.12 -6.38 8.19
CA TRP A 135 -7.73 -6.81 8.38
C TRP A 135 -6.95 -5.88 9.32
N ASP A 136 -7.13 -4.57 9.15
CA ASP A 136 -6.48 -3.59 10.03
C ASP A 136 -7.00 -3.70 11.46
N ARG A 137 -8.29 -3.95 11.65
CA ARG A 137 -8.87 -4.20 12.98
C ARG A 137 -8.33 -5.47 13.60
N LEU A 138 -8.25 -6.55 12.81
CA LEU A 138 -7.79 -7.86 13.27
C LEU A 138 -6.29 -7.83 13.67
N PHE A 139 -5.47 -7.12 12.90
CA PHE A 139 -4.02 -7.07 13.11
C PHE A 139 -3.53 -5.81 13.85
N GLY A 140 -4.44 -5.00 14.40
CA GLY A 140 -4.13 -3.86 15.27
C GLY A 140 -3.49 -2.65 14.55
N THR A 141 -3.74 -2.51 13.24
CA THR A 141 -3.24 -1.40 12.43
C THR A 141 -4.33 -0.39 12.06
N PHE A 142 -5.54 -0.57 12.57
CA PHE A 142 -6.64 0.35 12.34
C PHE A 142 -6.44 1.67 13.11
N GLU A 143 -6.65 2.80 12.41
CA GLU A 143 -6.69 4.15 13.00
C GLU A 143 -7.81 4.96 12.34
N PRO A 144 -8.77 5.51 13.09
CA PRO A 144 -9.80 6.38 12.53
C PRO A 144 -9.22 7.76 12.16
N GLU A 145 -9.78 8.38 11.11
CA GLU A 145 -9.51 9.78 10.79
C GLU A 145 -10.16 10.69 11.84
N VAL A 146 -9.35 11.30 12.70
CA VAL A 146 -9.81 12.21 13.78
C VAL A 146 -9.26 13.62 13.57
N ALA A 147 -7.94 13.73 13.37
CA ALA A 147 -7.27 15.01 13.12
C ALA A 147 -7.22 15.34 11.63
N PRO A 148 -7.12 16.61 11.25
CA PRO A 148 -6.87 17.00 9.86
C PRO A 148 -5.62 16.33 9.31
N VAL A 149 -5.75 15.68 8.16
CA VAL A 149 -4.67 14.90 7.56
C VAL A 149 -3.67 15.84 6.88
N ARG A 150 -2.39 15.63 7.15
CA ARG A 150 -1.27 16.22 6.42
C ARG A 150 -0.72 15.18 5.46
N TYR A 151 -0.75 15.47 4.16
CA TYR A 151 -0.28 14.57 3.12
C TYR A 151 1.19 14.78 2.78
N GLY A 152 1.77 13.81 2.11
CA GLY A 152 3.18 13.77 1.75
C GLY A 152 4.00 12.88 2.68
N LEU A 153 5.30 12.90 2.48
CA LEU A 153 6.25 12.12 3.27
C LEU A 153 6.65 12.90 4.54
N LEU A 154 7.18 12.22 5.56
CA LEU A 154 7.80 12.88 6.72
C LEU A 154 8.95 13.79 6.28
N THR A 155 9.66 13.43 5.21
CA THR A 155 10.63 14.28 4.51
C THR A 155 10.32 14.23 3.02
N ASN A 156 9.73 15.31 2.49
CA ASN A 156 9.31 15.39 1.10
C ASN A 156 10.50 15.38 0.12
N ILE A 157 10.26 14.84 -1.09
CA ILE A 157 11.29 14.74 -2.14
C ILE A 157 11.58 16.12 -2.77
N ASN A 158 10.65 17.07 -2.63
CA ASN A 158 10.75 18.46 -3.11
C ASN A 158 11.15 18.57 -4.59
N THR A 159 10.50 17.80 -5.44
CA THR A 159 10.70 17.81 -6.90
C THR A 159 9.45 17.39 -7.65
N TYR A 160 9.27 17.94 -8.85
CA TYR A 160 8.25 17.49 -9.82
C TYR A 160 8.83 16.59 -10.93
N ASN A 161 10.13 16.29 -10.89
CA ASN A 161 10.73 15.39 -11.87
C ASN A 161 10.28 13.94 -11.61
N PRO A 162 9.54 13.30 -12.54
CA PRO A 162 8.95 11.98 -12.32
C PRO A 162 10.01 10.89 -12.12
N LEU A 163 11.17 10.97 -12.80
CA LEU A 163 12.24 10.01 -12.61
C LEU A 163 12.89 10.14 -11.23
N ARG A 164 13.09 11.37 -10.75
CA ARG A 164 13.59 11.57 -9.40
C ARG A 164 12.60 11.04 -8.35
N ILE A 165 11.31 11.29 -8.52
CA ILE A 165 10.28 10.76 -7.62
C ILE A 165 10.31 9.23 -7.66
N ALA A 166 10.34 8.62 -8.86
CA ALA A 166 10.28 7.17 -9.03
C ALA A 166 11.49 6.42 -8.44
N PHE A 167 12.66 7.02 -8.46
CA PHE A 167 13.91 6.31 -8.14
C PHE A 167 14.70 6.88 -6.96
N SER A 168 14.27 7.98 -6.33
CA SER A 168 15.02 8.63 -5.24
C SER A 168 15.34 7.68 -4.09
N GLU A 169 14.37 6.88 -3.63
CA GLU A 169 14.57 5.97 -2.51
C GLU A 169 15.39 4.74 -2.92
N TRP A 170 15.27 4.27 -4.17
CA TRP A 170 16.17 3.25 -4.72
C TRP A 170 17.61 3.73 -4.73
N VAL A 171 17.86 4.93 -5.24
CA VAL A 171 19.21 5.53 -5.25
C VAL A 171 19.75 5.66 -3.82
N ARG A 172 18.92 6.08 -2.87
CA ARG A 172 19.31 6.17 -1.46
C ARG A 172 19.63 4.79 -0.87
N LEU A 173 18.78 3.78 -1.13
CA LEU A 173 19.00 2.41 -0.67
C LEU A 173 20.32 1.84 -1.22
N PHE A 174 20.59 2.01 -2.52
CA PHE A 174 21.86 1.56 -3.11
C PHE A 174 23.07 2.30 -2.56
N LYS A 175 23.01 3.63 -2.41
CA LYS A 175 24.11 4.41 -1.80
C LYS A 175 24.40 3.92 -0.38
N ASP A 176 23.39 3.70 0.44
CA ASP A 176 23.55 3.17 1.80
C ASP A 176 24.13 1.75 1.77
N SER A 177 23.79 0.93 0.75
CA SER A 177 24.30 -0.44 0.60
C SER A 177 25.82 -0.48 0.37
N PHE A 178 26.40 0.50 -0.30
CA PHE A 178 27.85 0.60 -0.47
C PHE A 178 28.58 0.99 0.83
N GLN A 179 27.88 1.49 1.83
CA GLN A 179 28.47 1.90 3.12
C GLN A 179 28.47 0.78 4.17
N VAL A 180 27.74 -0.31 3.92
CA VAL A 180 27.70 -1.45 4.86
C VAL A 180 28.90 -2.38 4.66
N ARG A 181 29.37 -3.00 5.76
CA ARG A 181 30.60 -3.78 5.77
C ARG A 181 30.37 -5.29 5.85
N SER A 182 29.11 -5.76 5.91
CA SER A 182 28.79 -7.18 6.00
C SER A 182 27.44 -7.51 5.38
N LEU A 183 27.26 -8.77 4.91
CA LEU A 183 25.98 -9.27 4.39
C LEU A 183 24.85 -9.17 5.42
N ARG A 184 25.14 -9.34 6.70
CA ARG A 184 24.18 -9.17 7.78
C ARG A 184 23.67 -7.72 7.83
N GLN A 185 24.58 -6.74 7.77
CA GLN A 185 24.21 -5.33 7.75
C GLN A 185 23.43 -4.98 6.49
N LEU A 186 23.80 -5.55 5.34
CA LEU A 186 23.07 -5.38 4.09
C LEU A 186 21.63 -5.90 4.20
N GLY A 187 21.45 -7.11 4.70
CA GLY A 187 20.11 -7.67 4.95
C GLY A 187 19.29 -6.79 5.89
N GLN A 188 19.89 -6.37 7.02
CA GLN A 188 19.21 -5.44 7.94
C GLN A 188 18.83 -4.12 7.26
N LEU A 189 19.67 -3.57 6.39
CA LEU A 189 19.41 -2.32 5.67
C LEU A 189 18.20 -2.44 4.72
N TRP A 190 18.10 -3.55 3.99
CA TRP A 190 17.06 -3.77 2.98
C TRP A 190 15.70 -4.14 3.58
N PHE A 191 15.72 -4.90 4.71
CA PHE A 191 14.51 -5.47 5.32
C PHE A 191 14.03 -4.73 6.57
N ARG A 192 14.77 -3.76 7.08
CA ARG A 192 14.27 -2.90 8.17
C ARG A 192 13.17 -1.94 7.67
N PRO A 193 12.37 -1.37 8.57
CA PRO A 193 11.47 -0.26 8.21
C PRO A 193 12.22 0.90 7.56
N PRO A 194 11.59 1.60 6.59
CA PRO A 194 12.17 2.79 6.00
C PRO A 194 12.40 3.88 7.07
N ARG A 195 13.35 4.76 6.81
CA ARG A 195 13.51 6.02 7.55
C ARG A 195 12.76 7.08 6.73
N SER A 196 11.46 7.06 6.83
CA SER A 196 10.61 8.06 6.16
C SER A 196 10.39 9.26 7.04
#